data_ca4734756d7919de45b7000b3b6ee7c6
#
_entry.id   ca4734756d7919de45b7000b3b6ee7c6
#
_cell.length_a   1.000
_cell.length_b   1.000
_cell.length_c   1.000
_cell.angle_alpha   90.00
_cell.angle_beta   90.00
_cell.angle_gamma   90.00
#
_symmetry.space_group_name_H-M   'P 1'
#
loop_
_entity.id
_entity.type
_entity.pdbx_description
1 polymer ?
#
loop_
_entity_poly.entity_id
_entity_poly.type
_entity_poly.pdbx_seq_one_letter_code
_entity_poly.pdbx_strand_id
1 'polypeptide(L)'
;LSKNWYESKRKSNLFMLEQLKANTENFFRTVSKTNSEDNMYTVFKSYTKYIKGKGYSKGFVPCNARGTNEFKDKKALAYLVNFFMSPEIRQFVNHYDLIFDEDMCSLSALLQWMWRSQIRNGKPIDIYIPSERMRELLNNWIQNCYVTEKVA
;
A
#
# COMPACT_ATOMS: atom_id res chain seq x y z
N LEU A 1 -9.75 1.34 4.47
CA LEU A 1 -9.21 0.11 3.84
C LEU A 1 -8.49 -0.81 4.87
N SER A 2 -8.93 -0.77 6.14
CA SER A 2 -8.48 -1.72 7.16
C SER A 2 -9.07 -3.12 6.88
N LYS A 3 -8.54 -4.16 7.56
CA LYS A 3 -9.10 -5.51 7.45
C LYS A 3 -10.58 -5.56 7.81
N ASN A 4 -10.99 -4.83 8.86
CA ASN A 4 -12.40 -4.72 9.27
C ASN A 4 -13.25 -4.02 8.22
N TRP A 5 -12.72 -2.99 7.53
CA TRP A 5 -13.42 -2.34 6.41
C TRP A 5 -13.71 -3.35 5.30
N TYR A 6 -12.72 -4.11 4.85
CA TYR A 6 -12.90 -5.13 3.83
C TYR A 6 -13.93 -6.19 4.23
N GLU A 7 -13.86 -6.67 5.48
CA GLU A 7 -14.80 -7.68 5.99
C GLU A 7 -16.22 -7.14 6.04
N SER A 8 -16.41 -5.92 6.52
CA SER A 8 -17.71 -5.24 6.54
C SER A 8 -18.26 -5.09 5.12
N LYS A 9 -17.47 -4.56 4.18
CA LYS A 9 -17.95 -4.32 2.80
C LYS A 9 -18.21 -5.61 2.05
N ARG A 10 -17.45 -6.67 2.29
CA ARG A 10 -17.73 -7.99 1.75
C ARG A 10 -19.10 -8.52 2.17
N LYS A 11 -19.53 -8.24 3.40
CA LYS A 11 -20.80 -8.73 3.95
C LYS A 11 -21.99 -7.85 3.58
N SER A 12 -21.83 -6.54 3.59
CA SER A 12 -22.95 -5.58 3.53
C SER A 12 -23.01 -4.76 2.24
N ASN A 13 -21.89 -4.59 1.51
CA ASN A 13 -21.86 -3.70 0.35
C ASN A 13 -20.73 -4.04 -0.62
N LEU A 14 -20.92 -5.08 -1.43
CA LEU A 14 -19.98 -5.50 -2.46
C LEU A 14 -19.67 -4.40 -3.48
N PHE A 15 -20.62 -3.49 -3.74
CA PHE A 15 -20.44 -2.37 -4.66
C PHE A 15 -19.21 -1.51 -4.30
N MET A 16 -18.93 -1.32 -3.01
CA MET A 16 -17.73 -0.56 -2.59
C MET A 16 -16.43 -1.26 -2.96
N LEU A 17 -16.41 -2.59 -2.97
CA LEU A 17 -15.23 -3.36 -3.42
C LEU A 17 -15.09 -3.31 -4.94
N GLU A 18 -16.20 -3.36 -5.68
CA GLU A 18 -16.21 -3.19 -7.13
C GLU A 18 -15.76 -1.78 -7.53
N GLN A 19 -16.22 -0.75 -6.80
CA GLN A 19 -15.78 0.62 -7.00
C GLN A 19 -14.26 0.79 -6.75
N LEU A 20 -13.73 0.19 -5.68
CA LEU A 20 -12.28 0.19 -5.39
C LEU A 20 -11.52 -0.50 -6.51
N LYS A 21 -12.01 -1.63 -7.01
CA LYS A 21 -11.44 -2.35 -8.14
C LYS A 21 -11.45 -1.48 -9.40
N ALA A 22 -12.60 -0.88 -9.74
CA ALA A 22 -12.75 -0.01 -10.92
C ALA A 22 -11.81 1.21 -10.85
N ASN A 23 -11.69 1.84 -9.69
CA ASN A 23 -10.77 2.96 -9.48
C ASN A 23 -9.30 2.52 -9.65
N THR A 24 -8.95 1.33 -9.18
CA THR A 24 -7.60 0.77 -9.36
C THR A 24 -7.30 0.46 -10.83
N GLU A 25 -8.26 -0.09 -11.57
CA GLU A 25 -8.15 -0.31 -13.02
C GLU A 25 -7.97 1.03 -13.77
N ASN A 26 -8.77 2.03 -13.41
CA ASN A 26 -8.69 3.37 -14.00
C ASN A 26 -7.33 4.03 -13.72
N PHE A 27 -6.81 3.91 -12.50
CA PHE A 27 -5.49 4.40 -12.15
C PHE A 27 -4.41 3.83 -13.08
N PHE A 28 -4.31 2.52 -13.21
CA PHE A 28 -3.29 1.91 -14.07
C PHE A 28 -3.47 2.22 -15.54
N ARG A 29 -4.71 2.16 -16.05
CA ARG A 29 -5.00 2.33 -17.48
C ARG A 29 -4.99 3.77 -17.94
N THR A 30 -5.56 4.68 -17.15
CA THR A 30 -5.86 6.04 -17.60
C THR A 30 -4.92 7.08 -16.99
N VAL A 31 -4.56 6.94 -15.72
CA VAL A 31 -3.70 7.89 -15.01
C VAL A 31 -2.24 7.59 -15.30
N SER A 32 -1.76 6.41 -14.93
CA SER A 32 -0.36 6.01 -15.14
C SER A 32 -0.06 5.54 -16.56
N LYS A 33 -1.08 5.08 -17.30
CA LYS A 33 -0.97 4.60 -18.71
C LYS A 33 0.10 3.51 -18.87
N THR A 34 0.17 2.59 -17.90
CA THR A 34 1.17 1.55 -17.81
C THR A 34 0.66 0.19 -18.30
N ASN A 35 1.56 -0.67 -18.76
CA ASN A 35 1.25 -2.04 -19.13
C ASN A 35 1.12 -2.94 -17.90
N SER A 36 0.48 -4.10 -18.06
CA SER A 36 0.25 -5.05 -16.96
C SER A 36 1.53 -5.51 -16.26
N GLU A 37 2.63 -5.61 -17.00
CA GLU A 37 3.94 -5.99 -16.47
C GLU A 37 4.61 -4.91 -15.62
N ASP A 38 4.23 -3.64 -15.83
CA ASP A 38 4.74 -2.49 -15.07
C ASP A 38 4.02 -2.28 -13.74
N ASN A 39 2.89 -2.98 -13.53
CA ASN A 39 1.97 -2.73 -12.43
C ASN A 39 2.24 -3.62 -11.22
N MET A 40 2.10 -3.04 -10.02
CA MET A 40 2.19 -3.74 -8.75
C MET A 40 1.07 -3.26 -7.82
N TYR A 41 0.43 -4.19 -7.09
CA TYR A 41 -0.58 -3.81 -6.12
C TYR A 41 -0.53 -4.69 -4.87
N THR A 42 -1.04 -4.16 -3.77
CA THR A 42 -1.25 -4.91 -2.54
C THR A 42 -2.65 -4.71 -1.98
N VAL A 43 -3.16 -5.76 -1.40
CA VAL A 43 -4.40 -5.83 -0.63
C VAL A 43 -4.25 -6.98 0.37
N PHE A 44 -5.06 -7.04 1.41
CA PHE A 44 -5.05 -8.21 2.29
C PHE A 44 -5.38 -9.49 1.49
N LYS A 45 -4.56 -10.53 1.65
CA LYS A 45 -4.60 -11.76 0.85
C LYS A 45 -6.01 -12.36 0.71
N SER A 46 -6.81 -12.33 1.78
CA SER A 46 -8.17 -12.85 1.81
C SER A 46 -9.14 -12.12 0.87
N TYR A 47 -8.80 -10.89 0.44
CA TYR A 47 -9.65 -10.04 -0.40
C TYR A 47 -9.14 -9.88 -1.82
N THR A 48 -8.01 -10.50 -2.17
CA THR A 48 -7.41 -10.43 -3.51
C THR A 48 -8.41 -10.78 -4.61
N LYS A 49 -9.26 -11.79 -4.40
CA LYS A 49 -10.26 -12.24 -5.39
C LYS A 49 -11.31 -11.16 -5.74
N TYR A 50 -11.60 -10.24 -4.82
CA TYR A 50 -12.58 -9.16 -5.04
C TYR A 50 -11.96 -7.94 -5.73
N ILE A 51 -10.65 -7.77 -5.59
CA ILE A 51 -9.93 -6.59 -6.09
C ILE A 51 -9.16 -6.89 -7.38
N LYS A 52 -8.82 -8.15 -7.62
CA LYS A 52 -8.12 -8.58 -8.84
C LYS A 52 -8.84 -8.09 -10.11
N GLY A 53 -8.14 -7.34 -10.97
CA GLY A 53 -8.70 -6.71 -12.16
C GLY A 53 -7.82 -6.82 -13.40
N LYS A 54 -8.30 -6.27 -14.53
CA LYS A 54 -7.56 -6.25 -15.79
C LYS A 54 -6.35 -5.32 -15.68
N GLY A 55 -5.25 -5.72 -16.31
CA GLY A 55 -4.04 -4.91 -16.40
C GLY A 55 -3.15 -4.90 -15.15
N TYR A 56 -3.51 -5.56 -14.04
CA TYR A 56 -2.65 -5.64 -12.86
C TYR A 56 -2.75 -6.96 -12.08
N SER A 57 -3.57 -7.90 -12.54
CA SER A 57 -3.87 -9.13 -11.79
C SER A 57 -2.65 -10.00 -11.45
N LYS A 58 -1.57 -9.92 -12.22
CA LYS A 58 -0.31 -10.63 -12.00
C LYS A 58 0.66 -9.86 -11.08
N GLY A 59 0.40 -8.60 -10.81
CA GLY A 59 1.25 -7.71 -10.01
C GLY A 59 0.94 -7.73 -8.50
N PHE A 60 0.29 -8.77 -7.98
CA PHE A 60 0.00 -8.86 -6.55
C PHE A 60 1.27 -9.10 -5.74
N VAL A 61 1.54 -8.22 -4.79
CA VAL A 61 2.68 -8.33 -3.86
C VAL A 61 2.16 -8.14 -2.44
N PRO A 62 2.25 -9.14 -1.56
CA PRO A 62 1.83 -8.99 -0.17
C PRO A 62 2.53 -7.81 0.51
N CYS A 63 1.83 -7.07 1.37
CA CYS A 63 2.40 -5.91 2.08
C CYS A 63 3.58 -6.30 2.99
N ASN A 64 3.64 -7.55 3.45
CA ASN A 64 4.72 -8.11 4.27
C ASN A 64 5.71 -8.99 3.48
N ALA A 65 5.70 -8.96 2.14
CA ALA A 65 6.68 -9.70 1.34
C ALA A 65 8.12 -9.30 1.71
N ARG A 66 9.06 -10.24 1.70
CA ARG A 66 10.46 -10.00 2.05
C ARG A 66 11.38 -10.58 0.98
N GLY A 67 12.57 -9.97 0.80
CA GLY A 67 13.72 -10.58 0.12
C GLY A 67 13.58 -10.86 -1.37
N THR A 68 12.72 -10.18 -2.14
CA THR A 68 12.60 -10.40 -3.58
C THR A 68 13.01 -9.19 -4.41
N ASN A 69 13.72 -9.44 -5.51
CA ASN A 69 14.07 -8.43 -6.52
C ASN A 69 13.16 -8.50 -7.76
N GLU A 70 12.15 -9.35 -7.73
CA GLU A 70 11.25 -9.64 -8.85
C GLU A 70 10.47 -8.40 -9.34
N PHE A 71 10.26 -7.44 -8.43
CA PHE A 71 9.42 -6.26 -8.69
C PHE A 71 10.20 -4.98 -8.99
N LYS A 72 11.52 -5.06 -9.13
CA LYS A 72 12.43 -3.90 -9.26
C LYS A 72 12.14 -2.97 -10.47
N ASP A 73 11.38 -3.46 -11.45
CA ASP A 73 11.05 -2.72 -12.67
C ASP A 73 9.59 -2.21 -12.69
N LYS A 74 8.85 -2.38 -11.58
CA LYS A 74 7.47 -1.89 -11.46
C LYS A 74 7.43 -0.38 -11.37
N LYS A 75 6.56 0.24 -12.20
CA LYS A 75 6.45 1.70 -12.39
C LYS A 75 5.21 2.29 -11.72
N ALA A 76 4.09 1.55 -11.75
CA ALA A 76 2.83 2.00 -11.17
C ALA A 76 2.40 1.06 -10.04
N LEU A 77 2.04 1.65 -8.90
CA LEU A 77 1.81 0.96 -7.64
C LEU A 77 0.42 1.32 -7.08
N ALA A 78 -0.34 0.32 -6.62
CA ALA A 78 -1.58 0.55 -5.90
C ALA A 78 -1.50 -0.08 -4.50
N TYR A 79 -1.44 0.78 -3.47
CA TYR A 79 -1.40 0.36 -2.06
C TYR A 79 -2.79 0.44 -1.45
N LEU A 80 -3.51 -0.68 -1.46
CA LEU A 80 -4.92 -0.77 -1.09
C LEU A 80 -5.12 -1.25 0.35
N VAL A 81 -4.18 -0.96 1.22
CA VAL A 81 -4.19 -1.35 2.63
C VAL A 81 -4.13 -0.12 3.53
N ASN A 82 -4.94 -0.10 4.58
CA ASN A 82 -4.70 0.74 5.75
C ASN A 82 -4.18 -0.19 6.85
N PHE A 83 -2.86 -0.14 7.04
CA PHE A 83 -2.18 -1.04 7.96
C PHE A 83 -2.38 -0.59 9.40
N PHE A 84 -2.72 -1.53 10.27
CA PHE A 84 -2.78 -1.36 11.72
C PHE A 84 -2.09 -2.54 12.39
N MET A 85 -1.58 -2.29 13.58
CA MET A 85 -1.02 -3.36 14.41
C MET A 85 -2.07 -4.41 14.76
N SER A 86 -1.66 -5.67 14.79
CA SER A 86 -2.57 -6.73 15.25
C SER A 86 -2.90 -6.57 16.74
N PRO A 87 -4.10 -6.99 17.16
CA PRO A 87 -4.48 -6.92 18.58
C PRO A 87 -3.50 -7.65 19.51
N GLU A 88 -2.92 -8.74 19.06
CA GLU A 88 -1.96 -9.55 19.83
C GLU A 88 -0.67 -8.76 20.10
N ILE A 89 -0.12 -8.10 19.08
CA ILE A 89 1.06 -7.25 19.25
C ILE A 89 0.74 -6.05 20.13
N ARG A 90 -0.45 -5.46 19.98
CA ARG A 90 -0.89 -4.34 20.83
C ARG A 90 -0.99 -4.76 22.30
N GLN A 91 -1.55 -5.94 22.58
CA GLN A 91 -1.60 -6.49 23.96
C GLN A 91 -0.20 -6.72 24.52
N PHE A 92 0.71 -7.28 23.73
CA PHE A 92 2.10 -7.49 24.14
C PHE A 92 2.81 -6.17 24.48
N VAL A 93 2.69 -5.17 23.61
CA VAL A 93 3.28 -3.84 23.83
C VAL A 93 2.74 -3.20 25.10
N ASN A 94 1.41 -3.25 25.33
CA ASN A 94 0.76 -2.71 26.52
C ASN A 94 1.17 -3.48 27.80
N HIS A 95 1.32 -4.80 27.70
CA HIS A 95 1.72 -5.62 28.85
C HIS A 95 3.13 -5.29 29.39
N TYR A 96 4.03 -4.87 28.50
CA TYR A 96 5.40 -4.49 28.86
C TYR A 96 5.62 -2.98 28.95
N ASP A 97 4.55 -2.17 28.98
CA ASP A 97 4.60 -0.69 29.01
C ASP A 97 5.53 -0.09 27.94
N LEU A 98 5.61 -0.74 26.78
CA LEU A 98 6.45 -0.27 25.68
C LEU A 98 5.77 0.86 24.91
N ILE A 99 6.53 1.90 24.57
CA ILE A 99 6.08 2.95 23.65
C ILE A 99 6.11 2.40 22.23
N PHE A 100 4.97 2.38 21.57
CA PHE A 100 4.85 1.92 20.19
C PHE A 100 4.17 2.98 19.32
N ASP A 101 4.87 3.42 18.29
CA ASP A 101 4.34 4.32 17.27
C ASP A 101 3.72 3.51 16.13
N GLU A 102 2.37 3.41 16.14
CA GLU A 102 1.61 2.67 15.12
C GLU A 102 1.72 3.34 13.74
N ASP A 103 1.83 4.67 13.68
CA ASP A 103 1.95 5.41 12.43
C ASP A 103 3.31 5.21 11.79
N MET A 104 4.38 5.24 12.56
CA MET A 104 5.73 4.91 12.09
C MET A 104 5.83 3.47 11.60
N CYS A 105 5.19 2.53 12.28
CA CYS A 105 5.15 1.13 11.83
C CYS A 105 4.39 0.98 10.51
N SER A 106 3.24 1.65 10.37
CA SER A 106 2.42 1.65 9.16
C SER A 106 3.15 2.29 7.98
N LEU A 107 3.81 3.41 8.22
CA LEU A 107 4.64 4.11 7.23
C LEU A 107 5.83 3.23 6.80
N SER A 108 6.53 2.62 7.74
CA SER A 108 7.64 1.71 7.46
C SER A 108 7.23 0.54 6.56
N ALA A 109 6.06 -0.06 6.83
CA ALA A 109 5.52 -1.13 6.00
C ALA A 109 5.22 -0.66 4.56
N LEU A 110 4.62 0.54 4.41
CA LEU A 110 4.38 1.16 3.10
C LEU A 110 5.69 1.43 2.35
N LEU A 111 6.65 2.08 2.99
CA LEU A 111 7.95 2.40 2.40
C LEU A 111 8.70 1.14 1.97
N GLN A 112 8.81 0.13 2.83
CA GLN A 112 9.44 -1.14 2.51
C GLN A 112 8.79 -1.84 1.31
N TRP A 113 7.46 -1.72 1.17
CA TRP A 113 6.74 -2.26 0.04
C TRP A 113 7.00 -1.45 -1.24
N MET A 114 6.97 -0.11 -1.18
CA MET A 114 7.27 0.77 -2.31
C MET A 114 8.70 0.57 -2.83
N TRP A 115 9.68 0.44 -1.94
CA TRP A 115 11.09 0.22 -2.29
C TRP A 115 11.38 -1.11 -2.99
N ARG A 116 10.39 -1.97 -3.20
CA ARG A 116 10.53 -3.14 -4.07
C ARG A 116 10.45 -2.81 -5.55
N SER A 117 9.88 -1.66 -5.89
CA SER A 117 9.70 -1.15 -7.25
C SER A 117 10.95 -0.46 -7.80
N GLN A 118 10.82 0.17 -8.96
CA GLN A 118 11.93 0.88 -9.60
C GLN A 118 12.43 2.10 -8.82
N ILE A 119 11.70 2.58 -7.81
CA ILE A 119 12.15 3.69 -6.95
C ILE A 119 13.50 3.38 -6.28
N ARG A 120 13.78 2.12 -5.95
CA ARG A 120 15.07 1.69 -5.41
C ARG A 120 16.25 1.94 -6.36
N ASN A 121 15.97 2.09 -7.66
CA ASN A 121 16.95 2.40 -8.70
C ASN A 121 16.96 3.89 -9.06
N GLY A 122 16.39 4.75 -8.22
CA GLY A 122 16.30 6.19 -8.45
C GLY A 122 15.33 6.60 -9.57
N LYS A 123 14.44 5.70 -10.00
CA LYS A 123 13.45 5.98 -11.05
C LYS A 123 12.11 6.39 -10.45
N PRO A 124 11.38 7.32 -11.09
CA PRO A 124 10.07 7.78 -10.60
C PRO A 124 9.03 6.66 -10.66
N ILE A 125 8.06 6.72 -9.75
CA ILE A 125 6.90 5.82 -9.72
C ILE A 125 5.62 6.62 -9.60
N ASP A 126 4.53 6.08 -10.14
CA ASP A 126 3.18 6.52 -9.84
C ASP A 126 2.62 5.66 -8.72
N ILE A 127 2.00 6.28 -7.71
CA ILE A 127 1.39 5.53 -6.61
C ILE A 127 -0.04 5.96 -6.33
N TYR A 128 -0.94 5.00 -6.23
CA TYR A 128 -2.33 5.15 -5.81
C TYR A 128 -2.54 4.62 -4.39
N ILE A 129 -2.89 5.52 -3.48
CA ILE A 129 -3.17 5.19 -2.07
C ILE A 129 -4.55 5.75 -1.71
N PRO A 130 -5.63 4.96 -1.79
CA PRO A 130 -6.97 5.43 -1.48
C PRO A 130 -7.23 5.63 0.03
N SER A 131 -6.40 5.08 0.91
CA SER A 131 -6.45 5.36 2.34
C SER A 131 -5.90 6.74 2.65
N GLU A 132 -6.74 7.64 3.19
CA GLU A 132 -6.36 9.00 3.58
C GLU A 132 -5.19 8.97 4.57
N ARG A 133 -5.34 8.25 5.69
CA ARG A 133 -4.27 8.11 6.69
C ARG A 133 -2.93 7.69 6.08
N MET A 134 -2.93 6.68 5.20
CA MET A 134 -1.67 6.20 4.60
C MET A 134 -1.06 7.22 3.62
N ARG A 135 -1.91 8.01 2.92
CA ARG A 135 -1.44 9.11 2.07
C ARG A 135 -0.82 10.23 2.90
N GLU A 136 -1.47 10.60 4.00
CA GLU A 136 -0.96 11.64 4.90
C GLU A 136 0.38 11.25 5.52
N LEU A 137 0.51 10.01 6.00
CA LEU A 137 1.77 9.50 6.53
C LEU A 137 2.90 9.59 5.49
N LEU A 138 2.63 9.18 4.25
CA LEU A 138 3.62 9.26 3.18
C LEU A 138 3.96 10.71 2.83
N ASN A 139 2.95 11.59 2.69
CA ASN A 139 3.16 12.99 2.34
C ASN A 139 3.96 13.74 3.41
N ASN A 140 3.64 13.52 4.68
CA ASN A 140 4.37 14.11 5.81
C ASN A 140 5.83 13.64 5.82
N TRP A 141 6.06 12.36 5.57
CA TRP A 141 7.41 11.82 5.49
C TRP A 141 8.21 12.45 4.33
N ILE A 142 7.62 12.54 3.14
CA ILE A 142 8.25 13.18 1.97
C ILE A 142 8.59 14.64 2.28
N GLN A 143 7.66 15.42 2.85
CA GLN A 143 7.88 16.82 3.20
C GLN A 143 9.02 16.98 4.21
N ASN A 144 9.08 16.13 5.23
CA ASN A 144 10.15 16.17 6.23
C ASN A 144 11.53 15.82 5.63
N CYS A 145 11.61 14.90 4.68
CA CYS A 145 12.86 14.61 3.96
C CYS A 145 13.37 15.83 3.19
N TYR A 146 12.50 16.55 2.48
CA TYR A 146 12.88 17.76 1.74
C TYR A 146 13.33 18.93 2.64
N VAL A 147 12.78 19.05 3.84
CA VAL A 147 13.18 20.08 4.80
C VAL A 147 14.59 19.79 5.33
N THR A 148 14.93 18.55 5.58
CA THR A 148 16.26 18.16 6.11
C THR A 148 17.37 18.39 5.09
N GLU A 149 17.13 18.20 3.80
CA GLU A 149 18.12 18.45 2.75
C GLU A 149 18.42 19.94 2.52
N LYS A 150 17.53 20.85 2.92
CA LYS A 150 17.74 22.31 2.79
C LYS A 150 18.49 22.92 3.96
N VAL A 151 18.72 22.20 5.02
CA VAL A 151 19.38 22.67 6.26
C VAL A 151 20.83 22.11 6.38
N ALA A 152 21.23 21.20 5.52
CA ALA A 152 22.57 20.64 5.41
C ALA A 152 23.37 21.34 4.29
#